data_7b021429550c2b4c1b88efd2930368d9
#
_entry.id   7b021429550c2b4c1b88efd2930368d9
#
_cell.length_a   1.000
_cell.length_b   1.000
_cell.length_c   1.000
_cell.angle_alpha   90.00
_cell.angle_beta   90.00
_cell.angle_gamma   90.00
#
_symmetry.space_group_name_H-M   'P 1'
#
loop_
_entity.id
_entity.type
_entity.pdbx_description
1 polymer ?
#
loop_
_entity_poly.entity_id
_entity_poly.type
_entity_poly.pdbx_seq_one_letter_code
_entity_poly.pdbx_strand_id
1 'polypeptide(L)'
;VARKADALQFLHTFPPAREPKPNAKDAGKPAFEYAVKYADGETVTVPVRYGREVGPWISADPSALPGAALAWSAKFPDGRGGSAEKSACVYQFTWANPRPGVEVRSVTMRRPEAGPPPPPTARLCCWL
;
A
#
# COMPACT_ATOMS: atom_id res chain seq x y z
N VAL A 1 8.58 -8.48 -14.79
CA VAL A 1 7.81 -7.73 -15.79
C VAL A 1 8.78 -6.96 -16.68
N ALA A 2 9.24 -7.55 -17.77
CA ALA A 2 10.14 -6.91 -18.73
C ALA A 2 9.36 -6.01 -19.70
N ARG A 3 8.92 -4.83 -19.26
CA ARG A 3 8.15 -3.89 -20.08
C ARG A 3 8.50 -2.43 -19.77
N LYS A 4 8.39 -1.60 -20.80
CA LYS A 4 8.35 -0.13 -20.65
C LYS A 4 6.96 0.28 -20.20
N ALA A 5 6.86 1.19 -19.25
CA ALA A 5 5.61 1.69 -18.72
C ALA A 5 5.75 3.15 -18.29
N ASP A 6 4.76 3.95 -18.60
CA ASP A 6 4.71 5.36 -18.17
C ASP A 6 4.34 5.48 -16.68
N ALA A 7 3.58 4.54 -16.17
CA ALA A 7 3.20 4.46 -14.77
C ALA A 7 3.00 3.01 -14.32
N LEU A 8 3.14 2.77 -13.04
CA LEU A 8 2.80 1.51 -12.39
C LEU A 8 1.61 1.73 -11.48
N GLN A 9 0.65 0.81 -11.53
CA GLN A 9 -0.51 0.81 -10.66
C GLN A 9 -0.39 -0.35 -9.66
N PHE A 10 -0.52 -0.03 -8.38
CA PHE A 10 -0.46 -0.98 -7.30
C PHE A 10 -1.83 -1.10 -6.65
N LEU A 11 -2.35 -2.31 -6.57
CA LEU A 11 -3.51 -2.64 -5.76
C LEU A 11 -3.01 -3.23 -4.45
N HIS A 12 -3.27 -2.56 -3.35
CA HIS A 12 -2.78 -3.00 -2.06
C HIS A 12 -3.67 -2.58 -0.91
N THR A 13 -3.45 -3.21 0.22
CA THR A 13 -4.08 -2.88 1.48
C THR A 13 -3.11 -3.21 2.62
N PHE A 14 -3.39 -2.70 3.81
CA PHE A 14 -2.54 -2.90 4.97
C PHE A 14 -3.35 -3.49 6.13
N PRO A 15 -2.80 -4.40 6.92
CA PRO A 15 -3.47 -4.87 8.12
C PRO A 15 -3.83 -3.69 9.02
N PRO A 16 -5.02 -3.69 9.67
CA PRO A 16 -5.33 -2.70 10.66
C PRO A 16 -4.26 -2.77 11.75
N ALA A 17 -3.68 -1.63 12.09
CA ALA A 17 -2.78 -1.56 13.23
C ALA A 17 -3.56 -2.07 14.45
N ARG A 18 -3.06 -3.10 15.12
CA ARG A 18 -3.48 -3.38 16.49
C ARG A 18 -3.05 -2.18 17.30
N GLU A 19 -4.04 -1.46 17.79
CA GLU A 19 -3.91 -0.23 18.55
C GLU A 19 -2.51 0.03 19.19
N PRO A 20 -2.07 1.28 19.18
CA PRO A 20 -2.93 2.47 19.11
C PRO A 20 -3.12 2.95 17.66
N LYS A 21 -4.24 3.63 17.41
CA LYS A 21 -4.48 4.40 16.18
C LYS A 21 -3.16 5.04 15.78
N PRO A 22 -2.74 4.97 14.51
CA PRO A 22 -1.52 5.64 14.10
C PRO A 22 -1.64 7.08 14.60
N ASN A 23 -0.80 7.42 15.57
CA ASN A 23 -0.76 8.77 16.09
C ASN A 23 -0.50 9.67 14.90
N ALA A 24 -1.01 10.89 14.93
CA ALA A 24 -0.69 11.91 13.93
C ALA A 24 0.83 12.03 13.67
N LYS A 25 1.66 11.58 14.62
CA LYS A 25 3.13 11.48 14.52
C LYS A 25 3.61 10.37 13.55
N ASP A 26 2.79 9.37 13.25
CA ASP A 26 3.14 8.27 12.34
C ASP A 26 2.54 8.48 10.94
N ALA A 27 1.67 9.46 10.79
CA ALA A 27 1.18 9.89 9.50
C ALA A 27 2.35 10.37 8.64
N GLY A 28 2.55 9.71 7.51
CA GLY A 28 3.64 10.02 6.57
C GLY A 28 4.91 9.20 6.72
N LYS A 29 5.02 8.32 7.74
CA LYS A 29 6.10 7.34 7.78
C LYS A 29 5.86 6.21 6.76
N PRO A 30 6.90 5.73 6.07
CA PRO A 30 6.76 4.61 5.17
C PRO A 30 6.31 3.35 5.91
N ALA A 31 5.21 2.74 5.46
CA ALA A 31 4.76 1.42 5.93
C ALA A 31 5.60 0.32 5.30
N PHE A 32 5.89 0.46 4.03
CA PHE A 32 6.77 -0.38 3.22
C PHE A 32 7.21 0.43 1.99
N GLU A 33 8.03 -0.17 1.15
CA GLU A 33 8.48 0.46 -0.10
C GLU A 33 8.51 -0.55 -1.24
N TYR A 34 8.32 -0.06 -2.46
CA TYR A 34 8.59 -0.82 -3.66
C TYR A 34 9.97 -0.45 -4.21
N ALA A 35 10.77 -1.45 -4.52
CA ALA A 35 12.02 -1.29 -5.26
C ALA A 35 11.76 -1.66 -6.72
N VAL A 36 11.77 -0.67 -7.59
CA VAL A 36 11.58 -0.84 -9.04
C VAL A 36 12.95 -0.93 -9.68
N LYS A 37 13.29 -2.12 -10.18
CA LYS A 37 14.57 -2.39 -10.85
C LYS A 37 14.40 -2.31 -12.35
N TYR A 38 15.25 -1.54 -13.00
CA TYR A 38 15.30 -1.36 -14.44
C TYR A 38 16.29 -2.31 -15.11
N ALA A 39 16.14 -2.45 -16.43
CA ALA A 39 17.00 -3.33 -17.24
C ALA A 39 18.47 -2.91 -17.25
N ASP A 40 18.77 -1.62 -17.07
CA ASP A 40 20.13 -1.09 -16.97
C ASP A 40 20.80 -1.31 -15.58
N GLY A 41 20.09 -1.96 -14.65
CA GLY A 41 20.58 -2.25 -13.30
C GLY A 41 20.23 -1.21 -12.25
N GLU A 42 19.72 -0.04 -12.63
CA GLU A 42 19.28 0.99 -11.68
C GLU A 42 18.03 0.55 -10.92
N THR A 43 17.91 1.01 -9.68
CA THR A 43 16.75 0.76 -8.82
C THR A 43 16.22 2.08 -8.28
N VAL A 44 14.91 2.28 -8.42
CA VAL A 44 14.20 3.43 -7.83
C VAL A 44 13.33 2.90 -6.69
N THR A 45 13.42 3.57 -5.54
CA THR A 45 12.61 3.24 -4.35
C THR A 45 11.36 4.12 -4.31
N VAL A 46 10.22 3.48 -4.16
CA VAL A 46 8.90 4.12 -4.08
C VAL A 46 8.37 3.91 -2.66
N PRO A 47 8.39 4.92 -1.79
CA PRO A 47 7.86 4.79 -0.44
C PRO A 47 6.33 4.75 -0.47
N VAL A 48 5.75 3.85 0.34
CA VAL A 48 4.31 3.72 0.54
C VAL A 48 4.00 4.06 1.99
N ARG A 49 3.26 5.15 2.21
CA ARG A 49 2.99 5.70 3.54
C ARG A 49 1.58 5.34 3.98
N TYR A 50 1.45 4.93 5.24
CA TYR A 50 0.15 4.64 5.83
C TYR A 50 -0.71 5.90 5.92
N GLY A 51 -1.98 5.77 5.55
CA GLY A 51 -2.93 6.90 5.51
C GLY A 51 -2.76 7.83 4.31
N ARG A 52 -1.83 7.52 3.39
CA ARG A 52 -1.60 8.32 2.19
C ARG A 52 -1.63 7.49 0.91
N GLU A 53 -0.73 6.55 0.73
CA GLU A 53 -0.70 5.65 -0.42
C GLU A 53 -1.31 4.28 -0.10
N VAL A 54 -1.42 3.91 1.18
CA VAL A 54 -2.05 2.67 1.64
C VAL A 54 -2.88 2.92 2.89
N GLY A 55 -3.99 2.22 3.03
CA GLY A 55 -4.87 2.26 4.20
C GLY A 55 -5.22 0.86 4.71
N PRO A 56 -5.98 0.79 5.82
CA PRO A 56 -6.36 -0.48 6.41
C PRO A 56 -7.32 -1.26 5.51
N TRP A 57 -7.21 -2.58 5.51
CA TRP A 57 -8.11 -3.44 4.75
C TRP A 57 -9.54 -3.49 5.32
N ILE A 58 -9.74 -3.01 6.54
CA ILE A 58 -11.05 -2.87 7.18
C ILE A 58 -11.25 -1.40 7.59
N SER A 59 -12.36 -0.81 7.19
CA SER A 59 -12.76 0.54 7.57
C SER A 59 -14.26 0.61 7.84
N ALA A 60 -14.66 1.40 8.82
CA ALA A 60 -16.06 1.73 9.06
C ALA A 60 -16.58 2.72 8.00
N ASP A 61 -15.70 3.57 7.48
CA ASP A 61 -16.01 4.58 6.47
C ASP A 61 -14.93 4.56 5.37
N PRO A 62 -15.08 3.67 4.36
CA PRO A 62 -14.12 3.56 3.29
C PRO A 62 -14.14 4.79 2.41
N SER A 63 -12.98 5.41 2.23
CA SER A 63 -12.81 6.60 1.41
C SER A 63 -11.46 6.59 0.69
N ALA A 64 -11.34 7.40 -0.38
CA ALA A 64 -10.08 7.61 -1.04
C ALA A 64 -9.07 8.27 -0.08
N LEU A 65 -7.78 7.95 -0.27
CA LEU A 65 -6.66 8.55 0.45
C LEU A 65 -6.06 9.70 -0.37
N PRO A 66 -5.30 10.61 0.26
CA PRO A 66 -4.66 11.71 -0.47
C PRO A 66 -3.73 11.26 -1.62
N GLY A 67 -3.13 10.08 -1.52
CA GLY A 67 -2.22 9.53 -2.52
C GLY A 67 -2.70 8.25 -3.19
N ALA A 68 -3.90 7.76 -2.88
CA ALA A 68 -4.45 6.54 -3.46
C ALA A 68 -5.97 6.59 -3.59
N ALA A 69 -6.49 6.04 -4.68
CA ALA A 69 -7.93 5.87 -4.87
C ALA A 69 -8.44 4.64 -4.12
N LEU A 70 -9.71 4.67 -3.71
CA LEU A 70 -10.39 3.47 -3.24
C LEU A 70 -10.78 2.65 -4.48
N ALA A 71 -10.06 1.55 -4.72
CA ALA A 71 -10.29 0.71 -5.89
C ALA A 71 -11.49 -0.21 -5.72
N TRP A 72 -11.69 -0.70 -4.51
CA TRP A 72 -12.78 -1.62 -4.20
C TRP A 72 -13.13 -1.58 -2.72
N SER A 73 -14.41 -1.72 -2.41
CA SER A 73 -14.88 -1.94 -1.04
C SER A 73 -16.12 -2.84 -1.04
N ALA A 74 -16.26 -3.65 0.00
CA ALA A 74 -17.44 -4.47 0.23
C ALA A 74 -17.77 -4.51 1.72
N LYS A 75 -19.06 -4.35 2.03
CA LYS A 75 -19.57 -4.46 3.37
C LYS A 75 -19.62 -5.92 3.82
N PHE A 76 -19.31 -6.16 5.07
CA PHE A 76 -19.47 -7.46 5.70
C PHE A 76 -19.96 -7.31 7.14
N PRO A 77 -20.72 -8.30 7.68
CA PRO A 77 -21.18 -8.26 9.06
C PRO A 77 -19.99 -8.40 10.02
N ASP A 78 -19.97 -7.55 11.04
CA ASP A 78 -18.99 -7.64 12.12
C ASP A 78 -19.28 -8.81 13.03
N GLY A 79 -19.03 -10.03 12.72
CA GLY A 79 -19.36 -11.29 13.41
C GLY A 79 -19.41 -11.32 14.96
N ARG A 80 -19.43 -10.17 15.59
CA ARG A 80 -19.51 -9.96 17.04
C ARG A 80 -20.90 -9.54 17.53
N GLY A 81 -21.95 -9.69 16.72
CA GLY A 81 -23.34 -9.40 17.13
C GLY A 81 -23.66 -7.91 17.30
N GLY A 82 -22.78 -7.01 16.87
CA GLY A 82 -23.03 -5.58 16.83
C GLY A 82 -23.61 -5.13 15.49
N SER A 83 -24.40 -4.07 15.50
CA SER A 83 -24.98 -3.44 14.31
C SER A 83 -23.97 -2.62 13.48
N ALA A 84 -22.68 -2.62 13.83
CA ALA A 84 -21.64 -1.88 13.13
C ALA A 84 -21.23 -2.64 11.87
N GLU A 85 -21.65 -2.12 10.71
CA GLU A 85 -21.16 -2.57 9.40
C GLU A 85 -19.71 -2.13 9.22
N LYS A 86 -18.84 -3.05 8.82
CA LYS A 86 -17.48 -2.79 8.39
C LYS A 86 -17.34 -3.09 6.92
N SER A 87 -16.41 -2.43 6.28
CA SER A 87 -16.08 -2.66 4.88
C SER A 87 -14.65 -3.13 4.72
N ALA A 88 -14.47 -4.15 3.88
CA ALA A 88 -13.15 -4.49 3.37
C ALA A 88 -12.78 -3.50 2.27
N CYS A 89 -11.53 -3.09 2.21
CA CYS A 89 -11.06 -2.05 1.29
C CYS A 89 -9.78 -2.47 0.58
N VAL A 90 -9.68 -2.11 -0.69
CA VAL A 90 -8.45 -2.20 -1.48
C VAL A 90 -8.18 -0.83 -2.10
N TYR A 91 -6.96 -0.37 -2.03
CA TYR A 91 -6.54 0.92 -2.53
C TYR A 91 -5.70 0.77 -3.79
N GLN A 92 -5.89 1.70 -4.72
CA GLN A 92 -5.09 1.81 -5.94
C GLN A 92 -4.14 2.99 -5.83
N PHE A 93 -2.87 2.70 -5.81
CA PHE A 93 -1.80 3.67 -5.88
C PHE A 93 -1.20 3.69 -7.28
N THR A 94 -1.17 4.86 -7.91
CA THR A 94 -0.54 5.06 -9.22
C THR A 94 0.76 5.82 -9.05
N TRP A 95 1.85 5.21 -9.46
CA TRP A 95 3.17 5.81 -9.43
C TRP A 95 3.63 6.14 -10.85
N ALA A 96 3.88 7.42 -11.11
CA ALA A 96 4.43 7.87 -12.37
C ALA A 96 5.89 7.41 -12.48
N ASN A 97 6.20 6.67 -13.54
CA ASN A 97 7.55 6.16 -13.76
C ASN A 97 8.46 7.31 -14.26
N PRO A 98 9.51 7.69 -13.53
CA PRO A 98 10.42 8.75 -13.97
C PRO A 98 11.29 8.34 -15.17
N ARG A 99 11.30 7.05 -15.52
CA ARG A 99 12.12 6.49 -16.62
C ARG A 99 11.29 5.65 -17.59
N PRO A 100 10.28 6.24 -18.26
CA PRO A 100 9.35 5.47 -19.11
C PRO A 100 10.02 4.82 -20.33
N GLY A 101 11.16 5.34 -20.76
CA GLY A 101 11.94 4.80 -21.88
C GLY A 101 12.77 3.56 -21.54
N VAL A 102 12.95 3.25 -20.25
CA VAL A 102 13.73 2.10 -19.77
C VAL A 102 12.80 1.00 -19.31
N GLU A 103 13.11 -0.22 -19.70
CA GLU A 103 12.34 -1.39 -19.33
C GLU A 103 12.39 -1.65 -17.82
N VAL A 104 11.24 -1.83 -17.19
CA VAL A 104 11.11 -2.28 -15.81
C VAL A 104 11.31 -3.80 -15.78
N ARG A 105 12.34 -4.25 -15.10
CA ARG A 105 12.70 -5.67 -14.99
C ARG A 105 11.96 -6.37 -13.86
N SER A 106 11.92 -5.75 -12.69
CA SER A 106 11.23 -6.30 -11.51
C SER A 106 10.76 -5.22 -10.57
N VAL A 107 9.72 -5.57 -9.80
CA VAL A 107 9.24 -4.77 -8.68
C VAL A 107 9.27 -5.67 -7.45
N THR A 108 9.94 -5.23 -6.41
CA THR A 108 10.06 -5.95 -5.14
C THR A 108 9.50 -5.10 -4.02
N MET A 109 8.65 -5.69 -3.18
CA MET A 109 8.22 -5.05 -1.95
C MET A 109 9.22 -5.37 -0.85
N ARG A 110 9.62 -4.34 -0.09
CA ARG A 110 10.57 -4.49 1.00
C ARG A 110 10.24 -3.58 2.18
N ARG A 111 10.88 -3.84 3.31
CA ARG A 111 10.81 -2.93 4.46
C ARG A 111 11.56 -1.64 4.14
N PRO A 112 11.12 -0.49 4.70
CA PRO A 112 11.91 0.74 4.65
C PRO A 112 13.27 0.52 5.34
N GLU A 113 14.34 1.06 4.78
CA GLU A 113 15.69 0.89 5.33
C GLU A 113 15.89 1.52 6.71
N ALA A 114 15.00 2.41 7.15
CA ALA A 114 15.06 3.15 8.41
C ALA A 114 13.75 3.09 9.19
N GLY A 115 13.22 1.90 9.47
CA GLY A 115 11.98 1.74 10.25
C GLY A 115 12.08 0.68 11.34
N PRO A 116 11.28 0.77 12.43
CA PRO A 116 11.18 -0.32 13.38
C PRO A 116 10.68 -1.58 12.68
N PRO A 117 11.09 -2.78 13.12
CA PRO A 117 10.63 -4.03 12.51
C PRO A 117 9.11 -4.09 12.60
N PRO A 118 8.41 -4.50 11.51
CA PRO A 118 6.97 -4.70 11.56
C PRO A 118 6.63 -5.80 12.56
N PRO A 119 5.43 -5.74 13.18
CA PRO A 119 4.98 -6.79 14.05
C PRO A 119 4.95 -8.13 13.30
N PRO A 120 5.24 -9.27 13.97
CA PRO A 120 5.38 -10.58 13.33
C PRO A 120 4.13 -11.11 12.61
N THR A 121 3.00 -10.42 12.74
CA THR A 121 1.71 -10.76 12.14
C THR A 121 1.34 -9.92 10.90
N ALA A 122 2.22 -9.04 10.43
CA ALA A 122 1.97 -8.28 9.20
C ALA A 122 2.08 -9.20 7.98
N ARG A 123 0.94 -9.71 7.51
CA ARG A 123 0.83 -10.36 6.20
C ARG A 123 0.50 -9.29 5.17
N LEU A 124 1.39 -9.13 4.23
CA LEU A 124 1.19 -8.26 3.07
C LEU A 124 0.44 -9.06 2.00
N CYS A 125 -0.78 -8.62 1.67
CA CYS A 125 -1.47 -9.10 0.48
C CYS A 125 -1.18 -8.13 -0.65
N CYS A 126 -0.28 -8.48 -1.55
CA CYS A 126 -0.06 -7.77 -2.80
C CYS A 126 -0.59 -8.60 -3.96
N TRP A 127 -1.42 -7.99 -4.77
CA TRP A 127 -1.79 -8.49 -6.08
C TRP A 127 -1.22 -7.53 -7.12
N LEU A 128 -0.36 -8.02 -7.92
CA LEU A 128 0.12 -7.33 -9.11
C LEU A 128 -0.78 -7.65 -10.30
#